data_bad2675b0ff8677439ded0ffb21ac8d9
#
_entry.id   bad2675b0ff8677439ded0ffb21ac8d9
#
_cell.length_a   1.000
_cell.length_b   1.000
_cell.length_c   1.000
_cell.angle_alpha   90.00
_cell.angle_beta   90.00
_cell.angle_gamma   90.00
#
_symmetry.space_group_name_H-M   'P 1'
#
loop_
_entity.id
_entity.type
_entity.pdbx_description
1 polymer ?
#
loop_
_entity_poly.entity_id
_entity_poly.type
_entity_poly.pdbx_seq_one_letter_code
_entity_poly.pdbx_strand_id
1 'polypeptide(L)'
;MITLQRYEDYNMYAKNNGYNLATIYFHPLMLGYFADNHYLCNINKVIIIIMKNITTIIVSLLMGAVLPANAQESGRKDFVKGADVGFLTGQEQRGQKFYDVKGNERECLELLKNDYQMSAIRMRVWVNPRGGDCDKNVLLAMAQRVKALGMDLMVDFHYSDWWADPGKQNIPKAWEGHSFEEMKQDVRNHTVDVLTLLKKNNIEPRWVQVGNETANGLLWDAGHIEKNPQQYAGFIRAGYDAVKEVFPNAIVIVHLDRGNVQSLYDWNLDTILKYGGKFDMVGMSLYPFWFMEDNPGTNADDIITDCIKNIRHVSEKYGCDVMIVETGYEVNEEHPEIMDEGCRQLKRLVREARNNTNGRCRGVFYWEPQCLPRMYKLGAFDSKGTPTAIMNGFIE
;
A
#
# COMPACT_ATOMS: atom_id res chain seq x y z
N MET A 1 34.21 26.00 44.24
CA MET A 1 32.81 26.54 44.20
C MET A 1 32.23 26.66 42.77
N ILE A 2 33.02 26.47 41.71
CA ILE A 2 32.55 26.60 40.31
C ILE A 2 32.06 25.24 39.71
N THR A 3 32.35 24.11 40.37
CA THR A 3 32.05 22.77 39.91
C THR A 3 30.65 22.28 40.28
N LEU A 4 30.03 22.76 41.33
CA LEU A 4 28.68 22.34 41.77
C LEU A 4 27.58 23.03 40.93
N GLN A 5 27.78 24.30 40.56
CA GLN A 5 26.82 25.06 39.77
C GLN A 5 26.65 24.46 38.34
N ARG A 6 27.73 24.00 37.74
CA ARG A 6 27.68 23.34 36.43
C ARG A 6 27.03 21.94 36.45
N TYR A 7 27.07 21.28 37.62
CA TYR A 7 26.43 19.96 37.78
C TYR A 7 24.91 20.08 37.95
N GLU A 8 24.45 21.10 38.63
CA GLU A 8 23.01 21.40 38.79
C GLU A 8 22.37 21.87 37.47
N ASP A 9 23.07 22.70 36.70
CA ASP A 9 22.62 23.16 35.38
C ASP A 9 22.51 22.00 34.35
N TYR A 10 23.42 21.01 34.43
CA TYR A 10 23.40 19.83 33.57
C TYR A 10 22.27 18.87 33.96
N ASN A 11 21.99 18.71 35.23
CA ASN A 11 20.88 17.86 35.71
C ASN A 11 19.50 18.49 35.40
N MET A 12 19.37 19.82 35.42
CA MET A 12 18.16 20.49 35.02
C MET A 12 17.89 20.38 33.51
N TYR A 13 18.95 20.41 32.68
CA TYR A 13 18.87 20.21 31.23
C TYR A 13 18.48 18.79 30.88
N ALA A 14 19.03 17.79 31.55
CA ALA A 14 18.72 16.38 31.32
C ALA A 14 17.28 16.01 31.74
N LYS A 15 16.80 16.57 32.83
CA LYS A 15 15.44 16.35 33.34
C LYS A 15 14.35 16.97 32.44
N ASN A 16 14.65 18.07 31.78
CA ASN A 16 13.73 18.74 30.87
C ASN A 16 13.68 18.07 29.45
N ASN A 17 14.61 17.20 29.13
CA ASN A 17 14.69 16.54 27.82
C ASN A 17 14.46 15.01 27.87
N GLY A 18 13.98 14.45 28.98
CA GLY A 18 13.46 13.09 29.06
C GLY A 18 14.52 11.96 29.05
N TYR A 19 15.80 12.23 29.38
CA TYR A 19 16.83 11.21 29.43
C TYR A 19 16.95 10.57 30.82
N ASN A 20 16.68 9.29 30.92
CA ASN A 20 16.86 8.49 32.15
C ASN A 20 18.30 7.96 32.20
N LEU A 21 19.16 8.64 32.95
CA LEU A 21 20.55 8.21 33.18
C LEU A 21 20.64 7.35 34.45
N ALA A 22 20.97 6.07 34.26
CA ALA A 22 21.34 5.18 35.36
C ALA A 22 22.58 5.73 36.06
N THR A 23 22.41 6.13 37.32
CA THR A 23 23.45 6.73 38.15
C THR A 23 24.42 5.61 38.61
N ILE A 24 25.65 5.58 38.10
CA ILE A 24 26.73 4.78 38.69
C ILE A 24 27.37 5.66 39.78
N TYR A 25 27.14 5.27 41.02
CA TYR A 25 27.80 5.88 42.15
C TYR A 25 29.27 5.45 42.24
N PHE A 26 30.22 6.37 42.09
CA PHE A 26 31.60 6.22 42.53
C PHE A 26 31.76 6.99 43.85
N HIS A 27 32.18 6.25 44.90
CA HIS A 27 32.39 6.80 46.25
C HIS A 27 33.70 7.59 46.30
N PRO A 28 33.74 8.80 46.91
CA PRO A 28 34.93 9.70 46.90
C PRO A 28 36.01 9.38 47.97
N LEU A 29 36.22 8.15 48.37
CA LEU A 29 37.10 7.82 49.50
C LEU A 29 38.44 7.15 49.09
N MET A 30 39.00 7.42 47.90
CA MET A 30 40.32 6.90 47.50
C MET A 30 41.26 7.93 46.84
N LEU A 31 41.20 9.18 47.27
CA LEU A 31 42.10 10.22 46.77
C LEU A 31 42.93 10.87 47.93
N GLY A 32 43.41 10.03 48.87
CA GLY A 32 44.12 10.57 50.03
C GLY A 32 45.40 9.81 50.42
N TYR A 33 46.00 8.96 49.59
CA TYR A 33 47.30 8.36 49.86
C TYR A 33 47.98 8.00 48.56
N PHE A 34 48.99 8.75 48.20
CA PHE A 34 50.13 8.45 47.33
C PHE A 34 50.62 9.71 46.58
N ALA A 35 51.24 10.60 47.34
CA ALA A 35 52.24 11.49 46.81
C ALA A 35 53.58 10.76 46.96
N ASP A 36 54.35 10.67 45.89
CA ASP A 36 55.70 10.13 45.71
C ASP A 36 55.77 8.70 45.19
N ASN A 37 55.72 8.58 43.85
CA ASN A 37 56.62 7.64 43.14
C ASN A 37 56.45 7.79 41.59
N HIS A 38 57.53 8.14 40.90
CA HIS A 38 57.60 8.22 39.45
C HIS A 38 57.20 6.95 38.67
N TYR A 39 57.10 5.82 39.36
CA TYR A 39 56.67 4.53 38.81
C TYR A 39 55.15 4.45 38.62
N LEU A 40 54.33 5.08 39.44
CA LEU A 40 52.89 5.07 39.37
C LEU A 40 52.32 5.95 38.25
N CYS A 41 53.08 6.95 37.77
CA CYS A 41 52.67 7.84 36.67
C CYS A 41 52.58 7.08 35.34
N ASN A 42 53.40 6.06 35.09
CA ASN A 42 53.38 5.25 33.88
C ASN A 42 52.28 4.20 33.91
N ILE A 43 51.98 3.62 35.07
CA ILE A 43 50.86 2.66 35.23
C ILE A 43 49.50 3.38 35.02
N ASN A 44 49.33 4.58 35.54
CA ASN A 44 48.11 5.36 35.34
C ASN A 44 47.91 5.79 33.84
N LYS A 45 49.00 6.11 33.12
CA LYS A 45 48.92 6.38 31.67
C LYS A 45 48.53 5.14 30.87
N VAL A 46 49.08 3.95 31.23
CA VAL A 46 48.72 2.68 30.59
C VAL A 46 47.25 2.30 30.89
N ILE A 47 46.79 2.44 32.15
CA ILE A 47 45.41 2.16 32.55
C ILE A 47 44.43 3.12 31.80
N ILE A 48 44.75 4.42 31.69
CA ILE A 48 43.91 5.39 30.95
C ILE A 48 43.88 5.05 29.47
N ILE A 49 44.96 4.60 28.87
CA ILE A 49 44.98 4.16 27.46
C ILE A 49 44.16 2.87 27.26
N ILE A 50 44.30 1.91 28.16
CA ILE A 50 43.51 0.67 28.11
C ILE A 50 42.03 0.97 28.32
N MET A 51 41.65 1.80 29.26
CA MET A 51 40.25 2.19 29.49
C MET A 51 39.68 3.00 28.29
N LYS A 52 40.44 3.90 27.67
CA LYS A 52 40.01 4.58 26.44
C LYS A 52 39.81 3.60 25.30
N ASN A 53 40.69 2.64 25.12
CA ASN A 53 40.55 1.64 24.05
C ASN A 53 39.38 0.68 24.32
N ILE A 54 39.17 0.27 25.56
CA ILE A 54 38.03 -0.58 25.96
C ILE A 54 36.70 0.20 25.80
N THR A 55 36.64 1.47 26.18
CA THR A 55 35.46 2.33 25.96
C THR A 55 35.17 2.54 24.49
N THR A 56 36.21 2.72 23.66
CA THR A 56 36.07 2.86 22.20
C THR A 56 35.58 1.55 21.57
N ILE A 57 36.08 0.39 22.05
CA ILE A 57 35.64 -0.94 21.58
C ILE A 57 34.20 -1.22 22.02
N ILE A 58 33.82 -0.88 23.25
CA ILE A 58 32.45 -1.05 23.75
C ILE A 58 31.48 -0.12 23.04
N VAL A 59 31.86 1.15 22.77
CA VAL A 59 31.04 2.10 21.98
C VAL A 59 30.93 1.63 20.52
N SER A 60 31.99 1.10 19.93
CA SER A 60 31.93 0.53 18.57
C SER A 60 31.11 -0.75 18.50
N LEU A 61 31.13 -1.61 19.55
CA LEU A 61 30.29 -2.80 19.65
C LEU A 61 28.83 -2.44 19.94
N LEU A 62 28.57 -1.40 20.73
CA LEU A 62 27.21 -0.89 20.98
C LEU A 62 26.65 -0.11 19.78
N MET A 63 27.48 0.60 19.00
CA MET A 63 27.06 1.22 17.73
C MET A 63 26.92 0.19 16.61
N GLY A 64 27.62 -0.94 16.65
CA GLY A 64 27.42 -2.07 15.74
C GLY A 64 26.20 -2.94 16.06
N ALA A 65 25.63 -2.82 17.27
CA ALA A 65 24.47 -3.60 17.71
C ALA A 65 23.15 -2.81 17.69
N VAL A 66 23.17 -1.52 17.39
CA VAL A 66 21.97 -0.72 17.06
C VAL A 66 21.87 -0.67 15.54
N LEU A 67 21.71 -1.82 14.90
CA LEU A 67 21.01 -1.87 13.63
C LEU A 67 19.57 -1.44 13.95
N PRO A 68 19.02 -0.44 13.25
CA PRO A 68 17.62 -0.11 13.43
C PRO A 68 16.84 -1.38 13.10
N ALA A 69 15.95 -1.81 13.99
CA ALA A 69 15.03 -2.93 13.77
C ALA A 69 14.12 -2.75 12.53
N ASN A 70 14.30 -1.66 11.79
CA ASN A 70 13.59 -1.29 10.56
C ASN A 70 14.36 -1.62 9.26
N ALA A 71 15.53 -2.26 9.32
CA ALA A 71 16.28 -2.62 8.11
C ALA A 71 15.93 -4.02 7.56
N GLN A 72 14.98 -4.74 8.17
CA GLN A 72 14.69 -6.12 7.79
C GLN A 72 13.40 -6.32 6.99
N GLU A 73 12.65 -5.27 6.68
CA GLU A 73 11.47 -5.36 5.78
C GLU A 73 11.67 -4.79 4.37
N SER A 74 12.78 -4.13 4.08
CA SER A 74 13.07 -3.66 2.70
C SER A 74 13.45 -4.78 1.72
N GLY A 75 13.35 -6.04 2.12
CA GLY A 75 13.80 -7.21 1.37
C GLY A 75 12.71 -8.04 0.68
N ARG A 76 11.42 -7.81 0.93
CA ARG A 76 10.36 -8.53 0.22
C ARG A 76 10.13 -7.92 -1.17
N LYS A 77 11.01 -8.23 -2.09
CA LYS A 77 10.85 -7.94 -3.54
C LYS A 77 9.94 -8.96 -4.23
N ASP A 78 9.05 -9.60 -3.52
CA ASP A 78 8.19 -10.64 -4.07
C ASP A 78 7.12 -10.00 -4.94
N PHE A 79 6.99 -10.53 -6.15
CA PHE A 79 5.92 -10.16 -7.06
C PHE A 79 4.60 -10.74 -6.53
N VAL A 80 3.60 -9.89 -6.33
CA VAL A 80 2.33 -10.23 -5.71
C VAL A 80 1.30 -10.60 -6.77
N LYS A 81 0.57 -11.68 -6.54
CA LYS A 81 -0.66 -12.01 -7.24
C LYS A 81 -1.82 -11.70 -6.28
N GLY A 82 -2.76 -10.88 -6.69
CA GLY A 82 -3.84 -10.42 -5.81
C GLY A 82 -5.20 -10.43 -6.48
N ALA A 83 -6.23 -10.25 -5.66
CA ALA A 83 -7.61 -10.08 -6.09
C ALA A 83 -8.30 -8.95 -5.33
N ASP A 84 -9.14 -8.17 -6.02
CA ASP A 84 -10.16 -7.34 -5.37
C ASP A 84 -11.41 -8.20 -5.15
N VAL A 85 -11.97 -8.18 -3.94
CA VAL A 85 -13.13 -9.02 -3.60
C VAL A 85 -14.21 -8.22 -2.85
N GLY A 86 -14.36 -6.94 -3.16
CA GLY A 86 -15.29 -6.07 -2.48
C GLY A 86 -16.75 -6.53 -2.51
N PHE A 87 -17.17 -7.28 -3.53
CA PHE A 87 -18.51 -7.85 -3.60
C PHE A 87 -18.69 -9.15 -2.79
N LEU A 88 -17.62 -9.81 -2.38
CA LEU A 88 -17.66 -11.15 -1.82
C LEU A 88 -18.59 -11.26 -0.60
N THR A 89 -18.48 -10.32 0.35
CA THR A 89 -19.34 -10.32 1.55
C THR A 89 -20.82 -10.31 1.18
N GLY A 90 -21.23 -9.43 0.26
CA GLY A 90 -22.61 -9.34 -0.19
C GLY A 90 -23.06 -10.57 -0.99
N GLN A 91 -22.17 -11.22 -1.75
CA GLN A 91 -22.45 -12.46 -2.48
C GLN A 91 -22.71 -13.59 -1.49
N GLU A 92 -21.85 -13.78 -0.48
CA GLU A 92 -22.00 -14.82 0.56
C GLU A 92 -23.26 -14.61 1.40
N GLN A 93 -23.59 -13.36 1.77
CA GLN A 93 -24.85 -13.03 2.48
C GLN A 93 -26.10 -13.38 1.67
N ARG A 94 -26.02 -13.32 0.34
CA ARG A 94 -27.10 -13.75 -0.57
C ARG A 94 -27.08 -15.25 -0.86
N GLY A 95 -26.22 -16.01 -0.18
CA GLY A 95 -26.15 -17.48 -0.30
C GLY A 95 -25.33 -17.95 -1.52
N GLN A 96 -24.54 -17.08 -2.17
CA GLN A 96 -23.63 -17.51 -3.24
C GLN A 96 -22.61 -18.50 -2.68
N LYS A 97 -22.45 -19.63 -3.38
CA LYS A 97 -21.46 -20.66 -3.08
C LYS A 97 -20.37 -20.63 -4.14
N PHE A 98 -19.19 -21.09 -3.75
CA PHE A 98 -18.04 -21.22 -4.62
C PHE A 98 -17.51 -22.65 -4.62
N TYR A 99 -17.00 -23.10 -5.74
CA TYR A 99 -16.58 -24.48 -5.94
C TYR A 99 -15.21 -24.54 -6.57
N ASP A 100 -14.42 -25.56 -6.23
CA ASP A 100 -13.20 -25.86 -6.99
C ASP A 100 -13.55 -26.51 -8.36
N VAL A 101 -12.57 -26.67 -9.22
CA VAL A 101 -12.76 -27.29 -10.55
C VAL A 101 -13.19 -28.76 -10.51
N LYS A 102 -13.20 -29.38 -9.31
CA LYS A 102 -13.69 -30.75 -9.09
C LYS A 102 -15.14 -30.77 -8.59
N GLY A 103 -15.74 -29.58 -8.38
CA GLY A 103 -17.10 -29.43 -7.89
C GLY A 103 -17.27 -29.49 -6.37
N ASN A 104 -16.17 -29.43 -5.59
CA ASN A 104 -16.25 -29.35 -4.14
C ASN A 104 -16.50 -27.91 -3.70
N GLU A 105 -17.46 -27.69 -2.79
CA GLU A 105 -17.69 -26.37 -2.20
C GLU A 105 -16.47 -25.91 -1.38
N ARG A 106 -16.03 -24.66 -1.60
CA ARG A 106 -14.85 -24.07 -0.99
C ARG A 106 -15.12 -22.64 -0.50
N GLU A 107 -14.42 -22.24 0.51
CA GLU A 107 -14.34 -20.83 0.90
C GLU A 107 -13.56 -20.05 -0.18
N CYS A 108 -14.11 -18.90 -0.61
CA CYS A 108 -13.61 -18.21 -1.80
C CYS A 108 -12.15 -17.72 -1.65
N LEU A 109 -11.79 -17.13 -0.50
CA LEU A 109 -10.42 -16.65 -0.30
C LEU A 109 -9.41 -17.80 -0.20
N GLU A 110 -9.82 -18.94 0.41
CA GLU A 110 -8.98 -20.13 0.44
C GLU A 110 -8.76 -20.70 -0.96
N LEU A 111 -9.81 -20.71 -1.79
CA LEU A 111 -9.74 -21.14 -3.19
C LEU A 111 -8.76 -20.25 -3.97
N LEU A 112 -8.91 -18.91 -3.87
CA LEU A 112 -8.01 -17.95 -4.52
C LEU A 112 -6.57 -18.12 -4.07
N LYS A 113 -6.34 -18.29 -2.77
CA LYS A 113 -5.00 -18.47 -2.20
C LYS A 113 -4.35 -19.77 -2.62
N ASN A 114 -5.04 -20.89 -2.40
CA ASN A 114 -4.43 -22.22 -2.48
C ASN A 114 -4.34 -22.74 -3.92
N ASP A 115 -5.37 -22.46 -4.73
CA ASP A 115 -5.45 -23.00 -6.10
C ASP A 115 -4.84 -22.04 -7.13
N TYR A 116 -4.89 -20.70 -6.87
CA TYR A 116 -4.39 -19.67 -7.79
C TYR A 116 -3.23 -18.84 -7.26
N GLN A 117 -2.66 -19.23 -6.11
CA GLN A 117 -1.45 -18.61 -5.53
C GLN A 117 -1.62 -17.11 -5.22
N MET A 118 -2.85 -16.67 -4.93
CA MET A 118 -3.08 -15.29 -4.51
C MET A 118 -2.47 -15.05 -3.14
N SER A 119 -1.66 -14.00 -3.01
CA SER A 119 -0.98 -13.65 -1.77
C SER A 119 -1.48 -12.34 -1.15
N ALA A 120 -2.37 -11.64 -1.84
CA ALA A 120 -2.91 -10.37 -1.37
C ALA A 120 -4.38 -10.18 -1.79
N ILE A 121 -5.10 -9.43 -0.98
CA ILE A 121 -6.48 -9.03 -1.26
C ILE A 121 -6.56 -7.49 -1.23
N ARG A 122 -7.23 -6.92 -2.22
CA ARG A 122 -7.61 -5.51 -2.29
C ARG A 122 -9.08 -5.35 -1.91
N MET A 123 -9.37 -4.38 -1.06
CA MET A 123 -10.72 -4.05 -0.60
C MET A 123 -10.96 -2.56 -0.71
N ARG A 124 -11.98 -2.17 -1.44
CA ARG A 124 -12.46 -0.79 -1.47
C ARG A 124 -13.21 -0.42 -0.20
N VAL A 125 -13.20 0.86 0.13
CA VAL A 125 -13.99 1.43 1.22
C VAL A 125 -14.66 2.73 0.77
N TRP A 126 -15.96 2.83 1.06
CA TRP A 126 -16.79 4.00 0.81
C TRP A 126 -17.05 4.78 2.12
N VAL A 127 -17.51 6.03 2.01
CA VAL A 127 -17.70 6.90 3.17
C VAL A 127 -19.00 6.54 3.91
N ASN A 128 -20.16 6.69 3.27
CA ASN A 128 -21.47 6.35 3.83
C ASN A 128 -22.34 5.60 2.80
N PRO A 129 -21.97 4.36 2.45
CA PRO A 129 -22.69 3.62 1.42
C PRO A 129 -24.11 3.25 1.83
N ARG A 130 -25.04 3.30 0.88
CA ARG A 130 -26.40 2.78 1.11
C ARG A 130 -26.33 1.27 1.34
N GLY A 131 -27.01 0.78 2.40
CA GLY A 131 -27.05 -0.65 2.72
C GLY A 131 -25.79 -1.19 3.40
N GLY A 132 -24.77 -0.37 3.61
CA GLY A 132 -23.55 -0.75 4.33
C GLY A 132 -22.54 -1.55 3.52
N ASP A 133 -22.78 -1.86 2.25
CA ASP A 133 -21.80 -2.52 1.38
C ASP A 133 -20.55 -1.65 1.26
N CYS A 134 -19.37 -2.28 1.36
CA CYS A 134 -18.07 -1.60 1.28
C CYS A 134 -17.87 -0.50 2.34
N ASP A 135 -18.57 -0.54 3.47
CA ASP A 135 -18.27 0.31 4.61
C ASP A 135 -17.02 -0.18 5.38
N LYS A 136 -16.59 0.60 6.37
CA LYS A 136 -15.43 0.22 7.20
C LYS A 136 -15.62 -1.07 8.01
N ASN A 137 -16.86 -1.48 8.31
CA ASN A 137 -17.12 -2.71 9.06
C ASN A 137 -17.04 -3.94 8.15
N VAL A 138 -17.53 -3.83 6.91
CA VAL A 138 -17.35 -4.85 5.86
C VAL A 138 -15.85 -5.00 5.56
N LEU A 139 -15.12 -3.88 5.42
CA LEU A 139 -13.66 -3.92 5.27
C LEU A 139 -12.99 -4.64 6.46
N LEU A 140 -13.37 -4.32 7.72
CA LEU A 140 -12.77 -4.96 8.90
C LEU A 140 -13.02 -6.46 8.89
N ALA A 141 -14.27 -6.91 8.64
CA ALA A 141 -14.60 -8.33 8.62
C ALA A 141 -13.79 -9.09 7.56
N MET A 142 -13.65 -8.54 6.36
CA MET A 142 -12.83 -9.12 5.30
C MET A 142 -11.34 -9.10 5.66
N ALA A 143 -10.83 -8.00 6.21
CA ALA A 143 -9.45 -7.87 6.63
C ALA A 143 -9.04 -8.88 7.72
N GLN A 144 -9.97 -9.26 8.61
CA GLN A 144 -9.77 -10.33 9.58
C GLN A 144 -9.59 -11.69 8.90
N ARG A 145 -10.39 -12.00 7.87
CA ARG A 145 -10.26 -13.23 7.06
C ARG A 145 -8.94 -13.26 6.30
N VAL A 146 -8.57 -12.15 5.65
CA VAL A 146 -7.31 -11.99 4.92
C VAL A 146 -6.11 -12.25 5.84
N LYS A 147 -6.14 -11.63 7.03
CA LYS A 147 -5.10 -11.84 8.06
C LYS A 147 -5.04 -13.30 8.54
N ALA A 148 -6.19 -13.93 8.81
CA ALA A 148 -6.24 -15.33 9.24
C ALA A 148 -5.63 -16.28 8.21
N LEU A 149 -5.76 -15.95 6.94
CA LEU A 149 -5.13 -16.67 5.84
C LEU A 149 -3.67 -16.29 5.61
N GLY A 150 -3.10 -15.33 6.33
CA GLY A 150 -1.72 -14.86 6.14
C GLY A 150 -1.49 -14.19 4.80
N MET A 151 -2.51 -13.54 4.24
CA MET A 151 -2.41 -12.76 3.00
C MET A 151 -2.19 -11.28 3.32
N ASP A 152 -1.57 -10.56 2.39
CA ASP A 152 -1.40 -9.11 2.49
C ASP A 152 -2.72 -8.38 2.17
N LEU A 153 -2.93 -7.21 2.78
CA LEU A 153 -4.11 -6.37 2.56
C LEU A 153 -3.72 -5.07 1.82
N MET A 154 -4.49 -4.73 0.79
CA MET A 154 -4.56 -3.41 0.20
C MET A 154 -5.91 -2.78 0.51
N VAL A 155 -5.92 -1.55 1.04
CA VAL A 155 -7.15 -0.77 1.27
C VAL A 155 -7.25 0.29 0.18
N ASP A 156 -8.40 0.35 -0.49
CA ASP A 156 -8.70 1.29 -1.57
C ASP A 156 -9.79 2.29 -1.14
N PHE A 157 -9.38 3.54 -0.92
CA PHE A 157 -10.29 4.62 -0.57
C PHE A 157 -10.89 5.27 -1.80
N HIS A 158 -12.19 5.13 -2.00
CA HIS A 158 -12.91 5.83 -3.07
C HIS A 158 -13.22 7.31 -2.74
N TYR A 159 -13.28 7.68 -1.46
CA TYR A 159 -13.74 8.99 -0.99
C TYR A 159 -15.09 9.40 -1.59
N SER A 160 -15.99 8.46 -1.70
CA SER A 160 -17.34 8.61 -2.21
C SER A 160 -18.30 7.70 -1.44
N ASP A 161 -19.60 7.94 -1.51
CA ASP A 161 -20.63 7.04 -0.96
C ASP A 161 -20.96 5.89 -1.92
N TRP A 162 -20.37 5.90 -3.11
CA TRP A 162 -20.58 4.94 -4.19
C TRP A 162 -19.33 4.83 -5.04
N TRP A 163 -19.44 4.23 -6.20
CA TRP A 163 -18.35 4.08 -7.16
C TRP A 163 -17.69 5.42 -7.50
N ALA A 164 -16.37 5.47 -7.38
CA ALA A 164 -15.50 6.45 -7.99
C ALA A 164 -14.72 5.77 -9.12
N ASP A 165 -14.75 6.36 -10.32
CA ASP A 165 -14.08 5.88 -11.52
C ASP A 165 -13.71 7.06 -12.43
N PRO A 166 -13.04 6.86 -13.59
CA PRO A 166 -12.60 7.94 -14.44
C PRO A 166 -13.73 8.85 -14.97
N GLY A 167 -14.97 8.37 -14.94
CA GLY A 167 -16.17 9.12 -15.39
C GLY A 167 -16.94 9.80 -14.27
N LYS A 168 -16.63 9.47 -13.00
CA LYS A 168 -17.33 10.06 -11.84
C LYS A 168 -16.49 9.96 -10.56
N GLN A 169 -16.41 11.07 -9.86
CA GLN A 169 -15.69 11.22 -8.58
C GLN A 169 -16.56 12.05 -7.63
N ASN A 170 -17.73 11.49 -7.29
CA ASN A 170 -18.75 12.23 -6.55
C ASN A 170 -18.31 12.51 -5.12
N ILE A 171 -18.53 13.76 -4.68
CA ILE A 171 -18.37 14.15 -3.28
C ILE A 171 -19.37 13.36 -2.43
N PRO A 172 -18.94 12.75 -1.29
CA PRO A 172 -19.86 12.16 -0.34
C PRO A 172 -20.93 13.17 0.11
N LYS A 173 -22.16 12.71 0.28
CA LYS A 173 -23.27 13.58 0.68
C LYS A 173 -23.00 14.36 1.97
N ALA A 174 -22.27 13.74 2.90
CA ALA A 174 -21.90 14.38 4.16
C ALA A 174 -20.88 15.52 4.00
N TRP A 175 -20.19 15.63 2.84
CA TRP A 175 -19.16 16.63 2.55
C TRP A 175 -19.64 17.67 1.53
N GLU A 176 -20.91 17.57 1.04
CA GLU A 176 -21.48 18.56 0.15
C GLU A 176 -21.50 19.94 0.79
N GLY A 177 -21.06 20.96 0.05
CA GLY A 177 -21.01 22.35 0.51
C GLY A 177 -19.79 22.70 1.37
N HIS A 178 -18.94 21.74 1.70
CA HIS A 178 -17.69 22.01 2.40
C HIS A 178 -16.70 22.76 1.50
N SER A 179 -15.93 23.66 2.10
CA SER A 179 -14.80 24.31 1.45
C SER A 179 -13.67 23.31 1.17
N PHE A 180 -12.69 23.71 0.35
CA PHE A 180 -11.50 22.91 0.09
C PHE A 180 -10.78 22.46 1.35
N GLU A 181 -10.59 23.37 2.32
CA GLU A 181 -9.89 23.03 3.56
C GLU A 181 -10.71 22.07 4.44
N GLU A 182 -12.03 22.22 4.48
CA GLU A 182 -12.93 21.28 5.16
C GLU A 182 -12.89 19.89 4.50
N MET A 183 -12.97 19.82 3.17
CA MET A 183 -12.88 18.53 2.44
C MET A 183 -11.52 17.85 2.63
N LYS A 184 -10.41 18.59 2.69
CA LYS A 184 -9.10 18.02 3.07
C LYS A 184 -9.15 17.38 4.46
N GLN A 185 -9.83 18.04 5.41
CA GLN A 185 -10.00 17.48 6.74
C GLN A 185 -10.91 16.25 6.73
N ASP A 186 -11.94 16.23 5.87
CA ASP A 186 -12.82 15.06 5.70
C ASP A 186 -12.06 13.86 5.14
N VAL A 187 -11.26 14.05 4.08
CA VAL A 187 -10.36 13.01 3.53
C VAL A 187 -9.46 12.46 4.63
N ARG A 188 -8.81 13.36 5.39
CA ARG A 188 -7.95 12.96 6.50
C ARG A 188 -8.72 12.17 7.56
N ASN A 189 -9.85 12.71 8.03
CA ASN A 189 -10.64 12.12 9.12
C ASN A 189 -11.17 10.72 8.73
N HIS A 190 -11.71 10.57 7.53
CA HIS A 190 -12.18 9.28 7.03
C HIS A 190 -11.05 8.27 6.93
N THR A 191 -9.90 8.66 6.38
CA THR A 191 -8.72 7.79 6.29
C THR A 191 -8.23 7.35 7.66
N VAL A 192 -8.09 8.30 8.61
CA VAL A 192 -7.64 8.00 9.98
C VAL A 192 -8.64 7.10 10.71
N ASP A 193 -9.96 7.35 10.57
CA ASP A 193 -11.00 6.55 11.22
C ASP A 193 -10.95 5.08 10.76
N VAL A 194 -10.94 4.85 9.44
CA VAL A 194 -10.88 3.50 8.86
C VAL A 194 -9.58 2.77 9.26
N LEU A 195 -8.44 3.42 9.10
CA LEU A 195 -7.15 2.80 9.41
C LEU A 195 -6.94 2.58 10.90
N THR A 196 -7.46 3.47 11.76
CA THR A 196 -7.45 3.29 13.23
C THR A 196 -8.31 2.10 13.65
N LEU A 197 -9.44 1.85 12.97
CA LEU A 197 -10.26 0.67 13.21
C LEU A 197 -9.46 -0.61 12.90
N LEU A 198 -8.75 -0.67 11.79
CA LEU A 198 -7.87 -1.79 11.47
C LEU A 198 -6.75 -1.96 12.50
N LYS A 199 -6.10 -0.86 12.89
CA LYS A 199 -5.00 -0.85 13.87
C LYS A 199 -5.45 -1.38 15.24
N LYS A 200 -6.63 -0.98 15.72
CA LYS A 200 -7.24 -1.48 16.97
C LYS A 200 -7.49 -2.99 16.93
N ASN A 201 -7.63 -3.58 15.75
CA ASN A 201 -7.81 -5.02 15.53
C ASN A 201 -6.50 -5.72 15.13
N ASN A 202 -5.34 -5.06 15.32
CA ASN A 202 -4.01 -5.57 14.98
C ASN A 202 -3.88 -5.96 13.50
N ILE A 203 -4.53 -5.23 12.60
CA ILE A 203 -4.43 -5.40 11.15
C ILE A 203 -3.68 -4.20 10.59
N GLU A 204 -2.58 -4.46 9.89
CA GLU A 204 -1.77 -3.46 9.20
C GLU A 204 -1.85 -3.71 7.69
N PRO A 205 -2.44 -2.81 6.90
CA PRO A 205 -2.45 -2.93 5.46
C PRO A 205 -1.03 -2.69 4.93
N ARG A 206 -0.60 -3.51 3.98
CA ARG A 206 0.68 -3.30 3.31
C ARG A 206 0.63 -2.12 2.37
N TRP A 207 -0.51 -1.93 1.70
CA TRP A 207 -0.75 -0.82 0.78
C TRP A 207 -2.05 -0.11 1.12
N VAL A 208 -2.05 1.20 0.89
CA VAL A 208 -3.25 2.03 1.00
C VAL A 208 -3.35 2.91 -0.23
N GLN A 209 -4.43 2.78 -0.95
CA GLN A 209 -4.73 3.53 -2.15
C GLN A 209 -5.53 4.78 -1.78
N VAL A 210 -5.04 5.96 -2.18
CA VAL A 210 -5.64 7.26 -1.93
C VAL A 210 -6.37 7.71 -3.19
N GLY A 211 -7.67 7.47 -3.24
CA GLY A 211 -8.52 7.64 -4.42
C GLY A 211 -8.46 6.46 -5.38
N ASN A 212 -9.56 6.18 -6.06
CA ASN A 212 -9.69 5.15 -7.09
C ASN A 212 -9.78 5.79 -8.47
N GLU A 213 -8.93 5.35 -9.41
CA GLU A 213 -8.88 5.77 -10.82
C GLU A 213 -8.99 7.29 -11.01
N THR A 214 -8.10 8.02 -10.35
CA THR A 214 -8.13 9.48 -10.24
C THR A 214 -7.50 10.20 -11.44
N ALA A 215 -7.56 9.62 -12.65
CA ALA A 215 -6.99 10.23 -13.85
C ALA A 215 -7.49 11.66 -14.08
N ASN A 216 -8.78 11.90 -13.85
CA ASN A 216 -9.39 13.21 -13.99
C ASN A 216 -9.55 13.96 -12.65
N GLY A 217 -8.81 13.53 -11.60
CA GLY A 217 -8.90 14.09 -10.25
C GLY A 217 -9.82 13.27 -9.34
N LEU A 218 -10.17 13.82 -8.17
CA LEU A 218 -11.12 13.21 -7.22
C LEU A 218 -11.99 14.29 -6.56
N LEU A 219 -13.14 13.92 -5.98
CA LEU A 219 -14.08 14.83 -5.33
C LEU A 219 -14.51 15.99 -6.27
N TRP A 220 -15.16 15.64 -7.38
CA TRP A 220 -15.57 16.64 -8.38
C TRP A 220 -16.74 17.50 -7.89
N ASP A 221 -16.79 18.80 -8.28
CA ASP A 221 -15.82 19.55 -9.13
C ASP A 221 -14.59 20.04 -8.35
N ALA A 222 -14.60 19.96 -6.98
CA ALA A 222 -13.57 20.58 -6.15
C ALA A 222 -12.14 20.12 -6.53
N GLY A 223 -11.94 18.82 -6.74
CA GLY A 223 -10.64 18.24 -7.11
C GLY A 223 -10.55 17.75 -8.55
N HIS A 224 -11.33 18.33 -9.49
CA HIS A 224 -11.18 18.03 -10.91
C HIS A 224 -9.83 18.57 -11.41
N ILE A 225 -8.98 17.70 -11.95
CA ILE A 225 -7.57 18.04 -12.23
C ILE A 225 -7.40 19.20 -13.22
N GLU A 226 -8.25 19.31 -14.26
CA GLU A 226 -8.16 20.42 -15.22
C GLU A 226 -8.64 21.75 -14.64
N LYS A 227 -9.64 21.70 -13.73
CA LYS A 227 -10.24 22.91 -13.15
C LYS A 227 -9.47 23.38 -11.93
N ASN A 228 -9.11 22.45 -11.05
CA ASN A 228 -8.57 22.72 -9.71
C ASN A 228 -7.36 21.81 -9.38
N PRO A 229 -6.26 21.82 -10.18
CA PRO A 229 -5.15 20.92 -10.00
C PRO A 229 -4.47 21.00 -8.62
N GLN A 230 -4.45 22.22 -8.01
CA GLN A 230 -3.91 22.42 -6.66
C GLN A 230 -4.76 21.70 -5.61
N GLN A 231 -6.09 21.76 -5.77
CA GLN A 231 -7.01 21.11 -4.83
C GLN A 231 -6.92 19.58 -4.96
N TYR A 232 -6.84 19.07 -6.19
CA TYR A 232 -6.60 17.65 -6.42
C TYR A 232 -5.34 17.15 -5.71
N ALA A 233 -4.20 17.78 -5.95
CA ALA A 233 -2.93 17.44 -5.28
C ALA A 233 -3.02 17.60 -3.76
N GLY A 234 -3.78 18.59 -3.28
CA GLY A 234 -4.05 18.82 -1.85
C GLY A 234 -4.85 17.68 -1.20
N PHE A 235 -5.84 17.12 -1.89
CA PHE A 235 -6.58 15.94 -1.41
C PHE A 235 -5.70 14.68 -1.37
N ILE A 236 -4.92 14.43 -2.44
CA ILE A 236 -3.93 13.34 -2.45
C ILE A 236 -2.95 13.48 -1.29
N ARG A 237 -2.45 14.70 -1.03
CA ARG A 237 -1.56 14.96 0.10
C ARG A 237 -2.21 14.72 1.46
N ALA A 238 -3.47 15.14 1.64
CA ALA A 238 -4.20 14.91 2.88
C ALA A 238 -4.38 13.42 3.18
N GLY A 239 -4.74 12.62 2.16
CA GLY A 239 -4.82 11.17 2.27
C GLY A 239 -3.46 10.53 2.58
N TYR A 240 -2.41 10.93 1.87
CA TYR A 240 -1.04 10.45 2.12
C TYR A 240 -0.61 10.67 3.56
N ASP A 241 -0.72 11.92 4.04
CA ASP A 241 -0.29 12.27 5.39
C ASP A 241 -1.12 11.52 6.46
N ALA A 242 -2.43 11.33 6.22
CA ALA A 242 -3.31 10.56 7.10
C ALA A 242 -2.92 9.08 7.18
N VAL A 243 -2.56 8.46 6.05
CA VAL A 243 -2.05 7.07 6.04
C VAL A 243 -0.77 6.98 6.87
N LYS A 244 0.19 7.88 6.62
CA LYS A 244 1.49 7.87 7.32
C LYS A 244 1.37 8.18 8.81
N GLU A 245 0.35 8.90 9.23
CA GLU A 245 0.05 9.14 10.65
C GLU A 245 -0.34 7.84 11.37
N VAL A 246 -1.18 7.00 10.76
CA VAL A 246 -1.66 5.77 11.39
C VAL A 246 -0.69 4.61 11.19
N PHE A 247 -0.21 4.44 9.96
CA PHE A 247 0.71 3.38 9.53
C PHE A 247 1.89 3.96 8.75
N PRO A 248 2.96 4.38 9.44
CA PRO A 248 4.13 5.01 8.81
C PRO A 248 4.79 4.15 7.72
N ASN A 249 4.71 2.83 7.85
CA ASN A 249 5.33 1.88 6.93
C ASN A 249 4.42 1.44 5.76
N ALA A 250 3.12 1.71 5.82
CA ALA A 250 2.22 1.38 4.71
C ALA A 250 2.61 2.15 3.45
N ILE A 251 2.58 1.46 2.31
CA ILE A 251 2.91 2.03 1.00
C ILE A 251 1.67 2.76 0.47
N VAL A 252 1.78 4.05 0.21
CA VAL A 252 0.68 4.86 -0.31
C VAL A 252 0.68 4.84 -1.83
N ILE A 253 -0.44 4.43 -2.42
CA ILE A 253 -0.64 4.30 -3.86
C ILE A 253 -1.54 5.43 -4.36
N VAL A 254 -1.15 6.07 -5.47
CA VAL A 254 -2.05 6.82 -6.36
C VAL A 254 -2.44 5.91 -7.51
N HIS A 255 -3.74 5.79 -7.78
CA HIS A 255 -4.29 4.88 -8.78
C HIS A 255 -4.87 5.62 -9.98
N LEU A 256 -4.42 5.24 -11.17
CA LEU A 256 -4.88 5.77 -12.46
C LEU A 256 -5.35 4.62 -13.37
N ASP A 257 -6.34 4.91 -14.21
CA ASP A 257 -6.81 4.00 -15.25
C ASP A 257 -5.89 3.97 -16.49
N ARG A 258 -6.25 3.19 -17.50
CA ARG A 258 -5.56 3.12 -18.80
C ARG A 258 -4.04 3.00 -18.70
N GLY A 259 -3.55 1.98 -18.01
CA GLY A 259 -2.12 1.73 -17.76
C GLY A 259 -1.22 1.71 -18.99
N ASN A 260 -1.81 1.54 -20.19
CA ASN A 260 -1.14 1.58 -21.48
C ASN A 260 -0.97 3.00 -22.07
N VAL A 261 -1.53 4.06 -21.45
CA VAL A 261 -1.50 5.45 -21.98
C VAL A 261 -0.50 6.29 -21.20
N GLN A 262 0.77 6.26 -21.61
CA GLN A 262 1.87 6.95 -20.92
C GLN A 262 1.62 8.45 -20.67
N SER A 263 1.10 9.17 -21.66
CA SER A 263 0.85 10.62 -21.55
C SER A 263 -0.12 10.99 -20.44
N LEU A 264 -1.09 10.11 -20.12
CA LEU A 264 -2.01 10.29 -19.01
C LEU A 264 -1.25 10.29 -17.67
N TYR A 265 -0.32 9.36 -17.52
CA TYR A 265 0.50 9.23 -16.31
C TYR A 265 1.44 10.42 -16.15
N ASP A 266 2.08 10.83 -17.23
CA ASP A 266 2.95 12.01 -17.21
C ASP A 266 2.17 13.26 -16.78
N TRP A 267 1.03 13.51 -17.38
CA TRP A 267 0.20 14.68 -17.07
C TRP A 267 -0.32 14.68 -15.63
N ASN A 268 -0.85 13.53 -15.17
CA ASN A 268 -1.44 13.43 -13.84
C ASN A 268 -0.39 13.49 -12.73
N LEU A 269 0.65 12.66 -12.81
CA LEU A 269 1.70 12.57 -11.78
C LEU A 269 2.54 13.84 -11.69
N ASP A 270 2.87 14.46 -12.83
CA ASP A 270 3.54 15.78 -12.87
C ASP A 270 2.68 16.84 -12.17
N THR A 271 1.35 16.80 -12.36
CA THR A 271 0.42 17.71 -11.69
C THR A 271 0.39 17.47 -10.17
N ILE A 272 0.27 16.23 -9.73
CA ILE A 272 0.32 15.90 -8.29
C ILE A 272 1.59 16.44 -7.66
N LEU A 273 2.75 16.14 -8.23
CA LEU A 273 4.05 16.55 -7.68
C LEU A 273 4.26 18.05 -7.73
N LYS A 274 3.87 18.70 -8.83
CA LYS A 274 3.97 20.16 -8.99
C LYS A 274 3.26 20.93 -7.88
N TYR A 275 2.12 20.43 -7.43
CA TYR A 275 1.30 21.09 -6.41
C TYR A 275 1.41 20.46 -5.01
N GLY A 276 2.49 19.68 -4.76
CA GLY A 276 2.86 19.19 -3.43
C GLY A 276 2.12 17.95 -2.94
N GLY A 277 1.40 17.25 -3.82
CA GLY A 277 0.89 15.91 -3.54
C GLY A 277 2.04 14.90 -3.37
N LYS A 278 1.75 13.74 -2.79
CA LYS A 278 2.74 12.69 -2.52
C LYS A 278 2.16 11.31 -2.72
N PHE A 279 3.02 10.39 -3.15
CA PHE A 279 2.76 8.96 -3.22
C PHE A 279 4.07 8.18 -3.07
N ASP A 280 3.98 6.90 -2.72
CA ASP A 280 5.13 5.99 -2.64
C ASP A 280 5.17 5.06 -3.86
N MET A 281 4.03 4.76 -4.46
CA MET A 281 3.85 3.82 -5.56
C MET A 281 2.72 4.28 -6.49
N VAL A 282 2.75 3.86 -7.74
CA VAL A 282 1.68 4.11 -8.70
C VAL A 282 0.90 2.82 -8.96
N GLY A 283 -0.43 2.88 -8.83
CA GLY A 283 -1.36 1.84 -9.24
C GLY A 283 -1.89 2.09 -10.65
N MET A 284 -2.04 1.03 -11.42
CA MET A 284 -2.56 1.07 -12.79
C MET A 284 -3.75 0.12 -12.94
N SER A 285 -4.86 0.57 -13.53
CA SER A 285 -5.84 -0.34 -14.14
C SER A 285 -5.42 -0.66 -15.57
N LEU A 286 -5.55 -1.94 -15.95
CA LEU A 286 -5.35 -2.38 -17.32
C LEU A 286 -6.46 -3.33 -17.74
N TYR A 287 -7.39 -2.83 -18.54
CA TYR A 287 -8.49 -3.61 -19.10
C TYR A 287 -8.41 -3.60 -20.63
N PRO A 288 -7.74 -4.57 -21.26
CA PRO A 288 -7.68 -4.64 -22.73
C PRO A 288 -9.07 -4.63 -23.36
N PHE A 289 -10.05 -5.31 -22.74
CA PHE A 289 -11.42 -5.38 -23.21
C PHE A 289 -12.04 -3.99 -23.41
N TRP A 290 -12.09 -3.17 -22.35
CA TRP A 290 -12.69 -1.83 -22.41
C TRP A 290 -11.91 -0.89 -23.34
N PHE A 291 -10.57 -0.99 -23.31
CA PHE A 291 -9.75 -0.14 -24.17
C PHE A 291 -9.99 -0.41 -25.66
N MET A 292 -10.17 -1.68 -26.04
CA MET A 292 -10.48 -2.05 -27.42
C MET A 292 -11.90 -1.64 -27.83
N GLU A 293 -12.88 -1.69 -26.93
CA GLU A 293 -14.23 -1.15 -27.21
C GLU A 293 -14.20 0.34 -27.52
N ASP A 294 -13.44 1.11 -26.72
CA ASP A 294 -13.33 2.57 -26.89
C ASP A 294 -12.40 2.96 -28.05
N ASN A 295 -11.48 2.08 -28.46
CA ASN A 295 -10.46 2.33 -29.51
C ASN A 295 -10.43 1.22 -30.54
N PRO A 296 -11.43 1.18 -31.48
CA PRO A 296 -11.51 0.15 -32.51
C PRO A 296 -10.23 0.08 -33.37
N GLY A 297 -9.75 -1.13 -33.59
CA GLY A 297 -8.51 -1.39 -34.35
C GLY A 297 -7.26 -1.59 -33.50
N THR A 298 -7.35 -1.42 -32.17
CA THR A 298 -6.32 -1.85 -31.23
C THR A 298 -6.44 -3.35 -30.92
N ASN A 299 -5.40 -3.94 -30.35
CA ASN A 299 -5.42 -5.32 -29.91
C ASN A 299 -4.81 -5.47 -28.51
N ALA A 300 -5.20 -6.52 -27.81
CA ALA A 300 -4.79 -6.75 -26.44
C ALA A 300 -3.28 -6.92 -26.25
N ASP A 301 -2.59 -7.50 -27.24
CA ASP A 301 -1.15 -7.72 -27.18
C ASP A 301 -0.36 -6.41 -27.21
N ASP A 302 -0.76 -5.45 -28.03
CA ASP A 302 -0.16 -4.12 -28.07
C ASP A 302 -0.48 -3.33 -26.78
N ILE A 303 -1.72 -3.42 -26.29
CA ILE A 303 -2.14 -2.78 -25.04
C ILE A 303 -1.29 -3.28 -23.86
N ILE A 304 -1.06 -4.60 -23.74
CA ILE A 304 -0.18 -5.16 -22.70
C ILE A 304 1.25 -4.66 -22.90
N THR A 305 1.77 -4.68 -24.13
CA THR A 305 3.12 -4.20 -24.45
C THR A 305 3.32 -2.75 -24.04
N ASP A 306 2.35 -1.88 -24.35
CA ASP A 306 2.43 -0.45 -24.01
C ASP A 306 2.29 -0.20 -22.49
N CYS A 307 1.48 -1.00 -21.79
CA CYS A 307 1.45 -0.97 -20.33
C CYS A 307 2.82 -1.33 -19.72
N ILE A 308 3.49 -2.38 -20.20
CA ILE A 308 4.81 -2.77 -19.70
C ILE A 308 5.86 -1.68 -19.98
N LYS A 309 5.78 -1.00 -21.14
CA LYS A 309 6.63 0.17 -21.42
C LYS A 309 6.34 1.32 -20.46
N ASN A 310 5.05 1.60 -20.21
CA ASN A 310 4.63 2.66 -19.30
C ASN A 310 5.06 2.39 -17.84
N ILE A 311 4.97 1.15 -17.37
CA ILE A 311 5.49 0.77 -16.05
C ILE A 311 6.98 1.13 -15.91
N ARG A 312 7.80 0.83 -16.90
CA ARG A 312 9.23 1.21 -16.91
C ARG A 312 9.41 2.72 -16.91
N HIS A 313 8.70 3.41 -17.80
CA HIS A 313 8.75 4.87 -17.91
C HIS A 313 8.39 5.55 -16.59
N VAL A 314 7.25 5.19 -15.98
CA VAL A 314 6.80 5.75 -14.70
C VAL A 314 7.84 5.49 -13.60
N SER A 315 8.36 4.26 -13.53
CA SER A 315 9.35 3.91 -12.52
C SER A 315 10.66 4.69 -12.68
N GLU A 316 11.13 4.88 -13.90
CA GLU A 316 12.34 5.63 -14.19
C GLU A 316 12.15 7.13 -13.93
N LYS A 317 11.05 7.70 -14.43
CA LYS A 317 10.77 9.15 -14.32
C LYS A 317 10.52 9.59 -12.88
N TYR A 318 9.75 8.81 -12.12
CA TYR A 318 9.32 9.21 -10.77
C TYR A 318 10.08 8.50 -9.64
N GLY A 319 10.95 7.55 -9.96
CA GLY A 319 11.77 6.84 -8.97
C GLY A 319 10.97 5.89 -8.06
N CYS A 320 9.71 5.56 -8.40
CA CYS A 320 8.82 4.74 -7.60
C CYS A 320 8.57 3.36 -8.21
N ASP A 321 8.05 2.42 -7.44
CA ASP A 321 7.53 1.16 -7.93
C ASP A 321 6.12 1.33 -8.50
N VAL A 322 5.67 0.36 -9.30
CA VAL A 322 4.34 0.33 -9.92
C VAL A 322 3.66 -0.98 -9.59
N MET A 323 2.33 -0.97 -9.58
CA MET A 323 1.52 -2.18 -9.42
C MET A 323 0.32 -2.11 -10.36
N ILE A 324 0.00 -3.19 -11.05
CA ILE A 324 -1.27 -3.33 -11.75
C ILE A 324 -2.29 -3.72 -10.68
N VAL A 325 -3.11 -2.76 -10.26
CA VAL A 325 -4.06 -2.94 -9.14
C VAL A 325 -5.43 -3.40 -9.61
N GLU A 326 -5.68 -3.33 -10.94
CA GLU A 326 -6.90 -3.86 -11.55
C GLU A 326 -6.63 -4.40 -12.95
N THR A 327 -7.19 -5.57 -13.24
CA THR A 327 -7.37 -6.14 -14.59
C THR A 327 -8.56 -7.08 -14.59
N GLY A 328 -9.05 -7.43 -15.76
CA GLY A 328 -10.15 -8.40 -15.93
C GLY A 328 -10.30 -8.81 -17.39
N TYR A 329 -10.86 -9.99 -17.62
CA TYR A 329 -11.05 -10.57 -18.92
C TYR A 329 -12.45 -11.16 -19.05
N GLU A 330 -13.02 -11.17 -20.26
CA GLU A 330 -14.40 -11.57 -20.49
C GLU A 330 -14.65 -13.05 -20.18
N VAL A 331 -15.66 -13.32 -19.36
CA VAL A 331 -16.23 -14.64 -19.16
C VAL A 331 -17.40 -14.84 -20.11
N ASN A 332 -17.27 -15.81 -21.00
CA ASN A 332 -18.30 -16.18 -21.94
C ASN A 332 -18.44 -17.71 -21.99
N GLU A 333 -19.48 -18.24 -21.34
CA GLU A 333 -19.70 -19.69 -21.19
C GLU A 333 -20.16 -20.35 -22.51
N GLU A 334 -20.70 -19.54 -23.45
CA GLU A 334 -21.10 -20.02 -24.79
C GLU A 334 -19.91 -20.06 -25.76
N HIS A 335 -18.85 -19.28 -25.46
CA HIS A 335 -17.65 -19.13 -26.25
C HIS A 335 -16.38 -19.38 -25.42
N PRO A 336 -16.05 -20.64 -25.06
CA PRO A 336 -14.90 -20.97 -24.22
C PRO A 336 -13.56 -20.43 -24.76
N GLU A 337 -13.42 -20.28 -26.06
CA GLU A 337 -12.23 -19.74 -26.73
C GLU A 337 -11.92 -18.29 -26.28
N ILE A 338 -12.92 -17.50 -25.87
CA ILE A 338 -12.74 -16.16 -25.31
C ILE A 338 -12.05 -16.26 -23.95
N MET A 339 -12.44 -17.23 -23.13
CA MET A 339 -11.81 -17.46 -21.81
C MET A 339 -10.39 -18.03 -21.94
N ASP A 340 -10.13 -18.87 -22.95
CA ASP A 340 -8.78 -19.37 -23.24
C ASP A 340 -7.87 -18.22 -23.69
N GLU A 341 -8.37 -17.29 -24.50
CA GLU A 341 -7.64 -16.09 -24.89
C GLU A 341 -7.41 -15.16 -23.69
N GLY A 342 -8.41 -14.96 -22.82
CA GLY A 342 -8.28 -14.23 -21.56
C GLY A 342 -7.20 -14.83 -20.65
N CYS A 343 -7.15 -16.16 -20.54
CA CYS A 343 -6.08 -16.88 -19.85
C CYS A 343 -4.70 -16.58 -20.45
N ARG A 344 -4.57 -16.66 -21.77
CA ARG A 344 -3.33 -16.37 -22.49
C ARG A 344 -2.84 -14.94 -22.22
N GLN A 345 -3.75 -13.97 -22.30
CA GLN A 345 -3.46 -12.55 -22.06
C GLN A 345 -3.06 -12.29 -20.60
N LEU A 346 -3.79 -12.84 -19.64
CA LEU A 346 -3.46 -12.70 -18.22
C LEU A 346 -2.11 -13.33 -17.90
N LYS A 347 -1.84 -14.52 -18.43
CA LYS A 347 -0.54 -15.19 -18.26
C LYS A 347 0.60 -14.36 -18.85
N ARG A 348 0.39 -13.78 -20.03
CA ARG A 348 1.35 -12.84 -20.64
C ARG A 348 1.58 -11.62 -19.76
N LEU A 349 0.50 -10.97 -19.31
CA LEU A 349 0.57 -9.79 -18.45
C LEU A 349 1.37 -10.07 -17.18
N VAL A 350 1.02 -11.13 -16.44
CA VAL A 350 1.71 -11.52 -15.20
C VAL A 350 3.19 -11.79 -15.44
N ARG A 351 3.51 -12.56 -16.48
CA ARG A 351 4.90 -12.90 -16.85
C ARG A 351 5.71 -11.66 -17.22
N GLU A 352 5.18 -10.77 -18.07
CA GLU A 352 5.90 -9.58 -18.53
C GLU A 352 6.00 -8.51 -17.44
N ALA A 353 4.96 -8.32 -16.63
CA ALA A 353 5.01 -7.44 -15.47
C ALA A 353 6.10 -7.88 -14.47
N ARG A 354 6.25 -9.18 -14.25
CA ARG A 354 7.29 -9.71 -13.36
C ARG A 354 8.69 -9.57 -13.94
N ASN A 355 8.88 -9.96 -15.23
CA ASN A 355 10.21 -10.20 -15.79
C ASN A 355 10.75 -9.01 -16.60
N ASN A 356 9.87 -8.18 -17.19
CA ASN A 356 10.25 -7.19 -18.18
C ASN A 356 10.12 -5.74 -17.67
N THR A 357 10.06 -5.53 -16.35
CA THR A 357 9.93 -4.20 -15.73
C THR A 357 11.11 -3.86 -14.82
N ASN A 358 12.26 -4.53 -14.98
CA ASN A 358 13.45 -4.36 -14.13
C ASN A 358 13.14 -4.54 -12.63
N GLY A 359 12.16 -5.41 -12.29
CA GLY A 359 11.68 -5.65 -10.93
C GLY A 359 10.92 -4.48 -10.32
N ARG A 360 10.46 -3.52 -11.12
CA ARG A 360 9.74 -2.32 -10.67
C ARG A 360 8.23 -2.53 -10.59
N CYS A 361 7.66 -3.49 -11.33
CA CYS A 361 6.29 -3.92 -11.10
C CYS A 361 6.21 -4.87 -9.90
N ARG A 362 5.37 -4.55 -8.94
CA ARG A 362 5.26 -5.29 -7.67
C ARG A 362 4.16 -6.32 -7.65
N GLY A 363 3.29 -6.34 -8.62
CA GLY A 363 2.22 -7.33 -8.69
C GLY A 363 1.13 -7.01 -9.70
N VAL A 364 0.21 -7.97 -9.81
CA VAL A 364 -1.03 -7.87 -10.60
C VAL A 364 -2.20 -8.32 -9.75
N PHE A 365 -3.23 -7.47 -9.66
CA PHE A 365 -4.50 -7.77 -9.01
C PHE A 365 -5.59 -7.95 -10.06
N TYR A 366 -6.38 -9.00 -9.91
CA TYR A 366 -7.59 -9.22 -10.68
C TYR A 366 -8.77 -8.55 -9.98
N TRP A 367 -9.55 -7.76 -10.70
CA TRP A 367 -10.70 -7.10 -10.11
C TRP A 367 -11.93 -8.00 -10.10
N GLU A 368 -12.44 -8.29 -8.89
CA GLU A 368 -13.65 -9.08 -8.62
C GLU A 368 -13.70 -10.42 -9.38
N PRO A 369 -12.63 -11.26 -9.29
CA PRO A 369 -12.60 -12.52 -10.03
C PRO A 369 -13.77 -13.43 -9.72
N GLN A 370 -14.30 -13.41 -8.48
CA GLN A 370 -15.39 -14.24 -7.99
C GLN A 370 -16.77 -13.78 -8.46
N CYS A 371 -16.86 -12.64 -9.17
CA CYS A 371 -18.12 -12.18 -9.74
C CYS A 371 -18.62 -13.15 -10.81
N LEU A 372 -19.90 -13.51 -10.71
CA LEU A 372 -20.58 -14.30 -11.73
C LEU A 372 -20.84 -13.44 -12.97
N PRO A 373 -20.90 -14.02 -14.19
CA PRO A 373 -21.07 -13.26 -15.44
C PRO A 373 -22.27 -12.30 -15.46
N ARG A 374 -23.37 -12.69 -14.80
CA ARG A 374 -24.56 -11.85 -14.65
C ARG A 374 -24.35 -10.60 -13.79
N MET A 375 -23.32 -10.58 -12.94
CA MET A 375 -22.99 -9.45 -12.08
C MET A 375 -21.94 -8.56 -12.74
N TYR A 376 -20.91 -9.17 -13.32
CA TYR A 376 -19.82 -8.49 -13.98
C TYR A 376 -19.16 -9.40 -15.01
N LYS A 377 -19.20 -8.98 -16.26
CA LYS A 377 -18.74 -9.82 -17.40
C LYS A 377 -17.23 -10.08 -17.44
N LEU A 378 -16.42 -9.22 -16.78
CA LEU A 378 -14.97 -9.39 -16.72
C LEU A 378 -14.51 -10.02 -15.40
N GLY A 379 -15.38 -10.81 -14.75
CA GLY A 379 -14.99 -11.70 -13.67
C GLY A 379 -14.08 -12.83 -14.14
N ALA A 380 -13.95 -13.88 -13.35
CA ALA A 380 -13.18 -15.06 -13.73
C ALA A 380 -13.82 -16.38 -13.27
N PHE A 381 -15.05 -16.29 -12.75
CA PHE A 381 -15.84 -17.45 -12.33
C PHE A 381 -17.06 -17.61 -13.23
N ASP A 382 -17.49 -18.85 -13.42
CA ASP A 382 -18.67 -19.20 -14.20
C ASP A 382 -19.98 -18.89 -13.45
N SER A 383 -21.11 -19.11 -14.09
CA SER A 383 -22.44 -18.89 -13.52
C SER A 383 -22.75 -19.77 -12.30
N LYS A 384 -21.98 -20.83 -12.06
CA LYS A 384 -22.12 -21.74 -10.92
C LYS A 384 -21.22 -21.35 -9.75
N GLY A 385 -20.27 -20.43 -9.94
CA GLY A 385 -19.30 -20.03 -8.93
C GLY A 385 -18.03 -20.89 -8.94
N THR A 386 -17.68 -21.44 -10.11
CA THR A 386 -16.44 -22.20 -10.32
C THR A 386 -15.45 -21.33 -11.12
N PRO A 387 -14.15 -21.29 -10.76
CA PRO A 387 -13.15 -20.57 -11.55
C PRO A 387 -13.06 -21.11 -12.98
N THR A 388 -13.03 -20.19 -13.95
CA THR A 388 -12.87 -20.52 -15.36
C THR A 388 -11.40 -20.68 -15.75
N ALA A 389 -11.14 -21.01 -17.01
CA ALA A 389 -9.79 -21.10 -17.58
C ALA A 389 -8.95 -19.82 -17.36
N ILE A 390 -9.58 -18.64 -17.29
CA ILE A 390 -8.93 -17.34 -17.09
C ILE A 390 -8.01 -17.36 -15.86
N MET A 391 -8.47 -17.95 -14.74
CA MET A 391 -7.70 -17.99 -13.51
C MET A 391 -6.37 -18.75 -13.61
N ASN A 392 -6.25 -19.68 -14.58
CA ASN A 392 -4.99 -20.37 -14.85
C ASN A 392 -3.89 -19.43 -15.39
N GLY A 393 -4.24 -18.20 -15.79
CA GLY A 393 -3.29 -17.17 -16.14
C GLY A 393 -2.37 -16.76 -14.96
N PHE A 394 -2.76 -17.01 -13.71
CA PHE A 394 -1.92 -16.83 -12.53
C PHE A 394 -1.04 -18.04 -12.20
N ILE A 395 -1.31 -19.21 -12.77
CA ILE A 395 -0.54 -20.42 -12.51
C ILE A 395 0.61 -20.51 -13.53
N GLU A 396 1.83 -20.70 -13.03
CA GLU A 396 3.05 -20.84 -13.86
C GLU A 396 3.19 -22.25 -14.45
#